data_081c53c9da03a35487a4169f3b66f553
#
_entry.id   081c53c9da03a35487a4169f3b66f553
#
_cell.length_a   1.000
_cell.length_b   1.000
_cell.length_c   1.000
_cell.angle_alpha   90.00
_cell.angle_beta   90.00
_cell.angle_gamma   90.00
#
_symmetry.space_group_name_H-M   'P 1'
#
loop_
_entity.id
_entity.type
_entity.pdbx_description
1 polymer ?
#
loop_
_entity_poly.entity_id
_entity_poly.type
_entity_poly.pdbx_seq_one_letter_code
_entity_poly.pdbx_strand_id
1 'polypeptide(L)'
;MGKKFSDLTPGDLSKLPLLTFDHFCIGEERIYLHLTNEKKMHWYLAEYGSIGKKFFGFFVNKTDGIASGLCSRDDILDFEKKGSAWVPTVDENWKPMAAKEVPILVEYIKLMICQPDIT
;
A
#
# COMPACT_ATOMS: atom_id res chain seq x y z
N MET A 1 18.17 -1.97 -10.48
CA MET A 1 17.76 -0.74 -10.13
C MET A 1 16.31 -0.57 -10.32
N GLY A 2 15.54 -0.52 -9.36
CA GLY A 2 14.14 -0.33 -9.46
C GLY A 2 13.78 1.13 -9.69
N LYS A 3 12.59 1.35 -10.20
CA LYS A 3 12.03 2.67 -10.33
C LYS A 3 11.66 3.16 -8.93
N LYS A 4 11.97 4.42 -8.63
CA LYS A 4 11.57 5.01 -7.36
C LYS A 4 10.12 5.43 -7.40
N PHE A 5 9.50 5.50 -6.22
CA PHE A 5 8.13 6.00 -6.15
C PHE A 5 8.04 7.41 -6.75
N SER A 6 9.05 8.24 -6.51
CA SER A 6 9.06 9.60 -7.04
C SER A 6 9.15 9.66 -8.56
N ASP A 7 9.50 8.57 -9.21
CA ASP A 7 9.55 8.51 -10.68
C ASP A 7 8.17 8.23 -11.29
N LEU A 8 7.19 7.89 -10.47
CA LEU A 8 5.85 7.61 -10.99
C LEU A 8 5.16 8.91 -11.35
N THR A 9 4.58 8.93 -12.54
CA THR A 9 3.86 10.11 -13.03
C THR A 9 2.42 10.09 -12.53
N PRO A 10 1.72 11.23 -12.61
CA PRO A 10 0.29 11.22 -12.29
C PRO A 10 -0.48 10.22 -13.15
N GLY A 11 -0.04 10.00 -14.41
CA GLY A 11 -0.66 9.01 -15.26
C GLY A 11 -0.47 7.58 -14.74
N ASP A 12 0.70 7.30 -14.16
CA ASP A 12 0.94 5.99 -13.56
C ASP A 12 0.02 5.76 -12.38
N LEU A 13 -0.12 6.77 -11.53
CA LEU A 13 -0.95 6.65 -10.33
C LEU A 13 -2.42 6.56 -10.67
N SER A 14 -2.85 7.20 -11.75
CA SER A 14 -4.26 7.18 -12.13
C SER A 14 -4.69 5.81 -12.66
N LYS A 15 -3.76 4.89 -12.85
CA LYS A 15 -4.10 3.52 -13.22
C LYS A 15 -4.69 2.74 -12.05
N LEU A 16 -4.49 3.21 -10.82
CA LEU A 16 -5.14 2.59 -9.68
C LEU A 16 -6.61 2.98 -9.67
N PRO A 17 -7.47 2.11 -9.12
CA PRO A 17 -8.88 2.47 -8.94
C PRO A 17 -9.02 3.74 -8.12
N LEU A 18 -10.13 4.44 -8.31
CA LEU A 18 -10.42 5.63 -7.53
C LEU A 18 -10.58 5.29 -6.06
N LEU A 19 -10.09 6.19 -5.22
CA LEU A 19 -10.24 6.06 -3.79
C LEU A 19 -11.72 6.12 -3.41
N THR A 20 -12.17 5.16 -2.61
CA THR A 20 -13.52 5.14 -2.08
C THR A 20 -13.45 5.13 -0.56
N PHE A 21 -14.60 5.24 0.08
CA PHE A 21 -14.65 5.19 1.53
C PHE A 21 -15.37 3.94 2.02
N ASP A 22 -15.51 2.97 1.12
CA ASP A 22 -16.29 1.78 1.39
C ASP A 22 -15.37 0.55 1.42
N HIS A 23 -14.74 0.32 2.57
CA HIS A 23 -13.76 -0.74 2.70
C HIS A 23 -14.21 -1.77 3.74
N PHE A 24 -15.37 -2.40 3.48
CA PHE A 24 -15.92 -3.36 4.42
C PHE A 24 -15.13 -4.65 4.50
N CYS A 25 -14.66 -5.13 3.37
CA CYS A 25 -13.94 -6.39 3.33
C CYS A 25 -12.55 -6.15 2.79
N ILE A 26 -11.67 -5.65 3.67
CA ILE A 26 -10.34 -5.24 3.24
C ILE A 26 -9.52 -6.36 2.60
N GLY A 27 -9.80 -7.62 2.95
CA GLY A 27 -9.12 -8.74 2.33
C GLY A 27 -9.37 -8.87 0.84
N GLU A 28 -10.48 -8.31 0.37
CA GLU A 28 -10.83 -8.35 -1.05
C GLU A 28 -10.25 -7.17 -1.83
N GLU A 29 -9.65 -6.21 -1.15
CA GLU A 29 -9.04 -5.08 -1.83
C GLU A 29 -7.91 -5.58 -2.71
N ARG A 30 -7.92 -5.17 -3.97
CA ARG A 30 -6.91 -5.63 -4.91
C ARG A 30 -5.72 -4.69 -4.86
N ILE A 31 -4.55 -5.25 -4.65
CA ILE A 31 -3.32 -4.47 -4.54
C ILE A 31 -2.72 -4.32 -5.93
N TYR A 32 -2.62 -3.10 -6.41
CA TYR A 32 -2.11 -2.82 -7.75
C TYR A 32 -0.67 -2.33 -7.76
N LEU A 33 -0.17 -1.82 -6.63
CA LEU A 33 1.17 -1.26 -6.58
C LEU A 33 1.82 -1.67 -5.27
N HIS A 34 3.04 -2.19 -5.36
CA HIS A 34 3.82 -2.57 -4.19
C HIS A 34 5.11 -1.78 -4.19
N LEU A 35 5.37 -1.10 -3.09
CA LEU A 35 6.61 -0.37 -2.87
C LEU A 35 7.35 -0.99 -1.70
N THR A 36 8.67 -0.93 -1.74
CA THR A 36 9.48 -1.40 -0.63
C THR A 36 10.76 -0.57 -0.55
N ASN A 37 11.48 -0.67 0.55
CA ASN A 37 12.79 -0.03 0.68
C ASN A 37 13.77 -0.97 1.36
N GLU A 38 15.01 -0.52 1.52
CA GLU A 38 16.04 -1.37 2.13
C GLU A 38 15.80 -1.57 3.62
N LYS A 39 14.94 -0.79 4.23
CA LYS A 39 14.53 -0.97 5.62
C LYS A 39 13.44 -2.03 5.75
N LYS A 40 13.10 -2.68 4.65
CA LYS A 40 12.10 -3.76 4.62
C LYS A 40 10.70 -3.28 5.00
N MET A 41 10.43 -2.02 4.72
CA MET A 41 9.07 -1.49 4.81
C MET A 41 8.36 -1.80 3.50
N HIS A 42 7.04 -1.98 3.58
CA HIS A 42 6.23 -2.27 2.41
C HIS A 42 5.00 -1.39 2.37
N TRP A 43 4.66 -0.94 1.19
CA TRP A 43 3.41 -0.24 0.92
C TRP A 43 2.67 -1.05 -0.12
N TYR A 44 1.50 -1.55 0.23
CA TYR A 44 0.65 -2.32 -0.68
C TYR A 44 -0.55 -1.44 -0.99
N LEU A 45 -0.57 -0.83 -2.16
CA LEU A 45 -1.51 0.24 -2.49
C LEU A 45 -2.62 -0.26 -3.41
N ALA A 46 -3.85 0.01 -3.01
CA ALA A 46 -5.03 -0.48 -3.72
C ALA A 46 -5.77 0.59 -4.49
N GLU A 47 -5.88 1.79 -3.94
CA GLU A 47 -6.67 2.88 -4.54
C GLU A 47 -5.94 4.19 -4.41
N TYR A 48 -6.26 5.13 -5.30
CA TYR A 48 -5.64 6.44 -5.27
C TYR A 48 -6.67 7.53 -5.58
N GLY A 49 -6.70 8.58 -4.75
CA GLY A 49 -7.52 9.75 -4.98
C GLY A 49 -6.65 10.91 -5.38
N SER A 50 -6.76 11.35 -6.63
CA SER A 50 -5.87 12.38 -7.15
C SER A 50 -6.11 13.76 -6.53
N ILE A 51 -7.34 14.05 -6.14
CA ILE A 51 -7.64 15.34 -5.55
C ILE A 51 -6.94 15.52 -4.21
N GLY A 52 -7.08 14.53 -3.33
CA GLY A 52 -6.43 14.59 -2.03
C GLY A 52 -5.03 14.02 -2.02
N LYS A 53 -4.61 13.41 -3.13
CA LYS A 53 -3.32 12.75 -3.26
C LYS A 53 -3.10 11.74 -2.14
N LYS A 54 -4.09 10.89 -1.93
CA LYS A 54 -4.04 9.87 -0.90
C LYS A 54 -4.29 8.49 -1.48
N PHE A 55 -3.64 7.52 -0.85
CA PHE A 55 -3.84 6.11 -1.20
C PHE A 55 -4.59 5.41 -0.09
N PHE A 56 -5.37 4.40 -0.46
CA PHE A 56 -5.80 3.39 0.49
C PHE A 56 -4.92 2.17 0.29
N GLY A 57 -4.42 1.60 1.37
CA GLY A 57 -3.59 0.43 1.26
C GLY A 57 -3.19 -0.15 2.60
N PHE A 58 -2.17 -0.99 2.55
CA PHE A 58 -1.64 -1.69 3.72
C PHE A 58 -0.17 -1.33 3.85
N PHE A 59 0.26 -1.08 5.08
CA PHE A 59 1.60 -0.59 5.34
C PHE A 59 2.29 -1.50 6.34
N VAL A 60 3.47 -1.97 5.98
CA VAL A 60 4.22 -2.90 6.82
C VAL A 60 5.51 -2.25 7.27
N ASN A 61 5.73 -2.25 8.58
CA ASN A 61 6.92 -1.68 9.17
C ASN A 61 7.36 -2.64 10.28
N LYS A 62 8.62 -3.01 10.30
CA LYS A 62 9.13 -3.94 11.29
C LYS A 62 8.85 -3.48 12.73
N THR A 63 8.95 -2.19 12.95
CA THR A 63 8.78 -1.64 14.30
C THR A 63 7.31 -1.58 14.71
N ASP A 64 6.46 -1.10 13.81
CA ASP A 64 5.06 -0.84 14.13
C ASP A 64 4.10 -1.92 13.68
N GLY A 65 4.59 -2.90 12.91
CA GLY A 65 3.75 -3.97 12.44
C GLY A 65 3.03 -3.60 11.16
N ILE A 66 1.77 -4.02 11.06
CA ILE A 66 0.97 -3.83 9.86
C ILE A 66 -0.22 -2.94 10.18
N ALA A 67 -0.53 -2.02 9.28
CA ALA A 67 -1.69 -1.16 9.41
C ALA A 67 -2.38 -1.04 8.05
N SER A 68 -3.65 -0.70 8.06
CA SER A 68 -4.37 -0.39 6.83
C SER A 68 -5.04 0.96 6.99
N GLY A 69 -5.27 1.64 5.88
CA GLY A 69 -5.93 2.94 5.90
C GLY A 69 -5.40 3.85 4.82
N LEU A 70 -5.52 5.14 5.08
CA LEU A 70 -5.12 6.16 4.13
C LEU A 70 -3.68 6.60 4.37
N CYS A 71 -2.98 6.88 3.29
CA CYS A 71 -1.61 7.39 3.36
C CYS A 71 -1.44 8.42 2.25
N SER A 72 -0.91 9.58 2.59
CA SER A 72 -0.73 10.60 1.57
C SER A 72 0.48 10.29 0.70
N ARG A 73 0.40 10.76 -0.55
CA ARG A 73 1.51 10.66 -1.48
C ARG A 73 2.75 11.34 -0.91
N ASP A 74 2.55 12.49 -0.27
CA ASP A 74 3.66 13.25 0.29
C ASP A 74 4.35 12.50 1.42
N ASP A 75 3.61 11.77 2.24
CA ASP A 75 4.20 10.99 3.32
C ASP A 75 5.14 9.92 2.76
N ILE A 76 4.75 9.30 1.66
CA ILE A 76 5.61 8.29 1.03
C ILE A 76 6.85 8.97 0.45
N LEU A 77 6.68 10.10 -0.22
CA LEU A 77 7.80 10.84 -0.81
C LEU A 77 8.79 11.30 0.25
N ASP A 78 8.32 11.63 1.44
CA ASP A 78 9.19 12.13 2.50
C ASP A 78 10.23 11.09 2.93
N PHE A 79 9.97 9.81 2.69
CA PHE A 79 10.96 8.80 3.04
C PHE A 79 12.26 8.97 2.25
N GLU A 80 12.21 9.56 1.07
CA GLU A 80 13.43 9.80 0.31
C GLU A 80 14.37 10.76 1.01
N LYS A 81 13.83 11.61 1.86
CA LYS A 81 14.64 12.59 2.59
C LYS A 81 15.40 11.99 3.75
N LYS A 82 15.08 10.77 4.13
CA LYS A 82 15.73 10.10 5.25
C LYS A 82 17.03 9.41 4.88
N GLY A 83 17.30 9.25 3.59
CA GLY A 83 18.50 8.60 3.12
C GLY A 83 18.20 7.50 2.13
N SER A 84 19.24 6.99 1.47
CA SER A 84 19.06 6.04 0.37
C SER A 84 18.38 4.75 0.79
N ALA A 85 18.62 4.27 2.01
CA ALA A 85 17.99 3.03 2.47
C ALA A 85 16.49 3.17 2.68
N TRP A 86 16.00 4.41 2.78
CA TRP A 86 14.59 4.67 3.05
C TRP A 86 13.77 4.92 1.80
N VAL A 87 14.43 5.09 0.64
CA VAL A 87 13.75 5.47 -0.60
C VAL A 87 12.76 4.38 -1.02
N PRO A 88 11.46 4.72 -1.15
CA PRO A 88 10.48 3.74 -1.62
C PRO A 88 10.72 3.44 -3.10
N THR A 89 10.85 2.16 -3.44
CA THR A 89 11.06 1.74 -4.82
C THR A 89 9.93 0.83 -5.25
N VAL A 90 9.65 0.86 -6.55
CA VAL A 90 8.57 0.09 -7.13
C VAL A 90 9.02 -1.36 -7.33
N ASP A 91 8.19 -2.30 -6.86
CA ASP A 91 8.40 -3.71 -7.14
C ASP A 91 7.86 -3.97 -8.54
N GLU A 92 8.76 -4.00 -9.51
CA GLU A 92 8.36 -4.12 -10.91
C GLU A 92 7.88 -5.51 -11.28
N ASN A 93 8.08 -6.48 -10.39
CA ASN A 93 7.57 -7.83 -10.60
C ASN A 93 6.18 -8.04 -9.98
N TRP A 94 5.63 -7.01 -9.39
CA TRP A 94 4.35 -7.13 -8.72
C TRP A 94 3.22 -7.40 -9.72
N LYS A 95 2.37 -8.35 -9.39
CA LYS A 95 1.16 -8.63 -10.16
C LYS A 95 -0.03 -8.37 -9.26
N PRO A 96 -1.04 -7.66 -9.74
CA PRO A 96 -2.21 -7.37 -8.90
C PRO A 96 -2.81 -8.62 -8.30
N MET A 97 -3.13 -8.55 -7.02
CA MET A 97 -3.76 -9.66 -6.31
C MET A 97 -4.53 -9.10 -5.12
N ALA A 98 -5.49 -9.88 -4.63
CA ALA A 98 -6.24 -9.47 -3.45
C ALA A 98 -5.34 -9.42 -2.23
N ALA A 99 -5.63 -8.51 -1.31
CA ALA A 99 -4.81 -8.35 -0.12
C ALA A 99 -4.70 -9.66 0.66
N LYS A 100 -5.78 -10.43 0.73
CA LYS A 100 -5.76 -11.69 1.46
C LYS A 100 -4.84 -12.73 0.84
N GLU A 101 -4.38 -12.50 -0.40
CA GLU A 101 -3.47 -13.41 -1.09
C GLU A 101 -2.01 -13.00 -0.92
N VAL A 102 -1.76 -11.84 -0.33
CA VAL A 102 -0.39 -11.37 -0.10
C VAL A 102 0.16 -12.04 1.15
N PRO A 103 1.20 -12.87 1.03
CA PRO A 103 1.66 -13.68 2.18
C PRO A 103 1.87 -12.91 3.47
N ILE A 104 2.50 -11.75 3.38
CA ILE A 104 2.81 -10.98 4.58
C ILE A 104 1.56 -10.38 5.22
N LEU A 105 0.46 -10.29 4.48
CA LEU A 105 -0.78 -9.70 4.98
C LEU A 105 -1.80 -10.74 5.46
N VAL A 106 -1.53 -12.02 5.23
CA VAL A 106 -2.53 -13.07 5.49
C VAL A 106 -3.04 -13.04 6.94
N GLU A 107 -2.14 -13.03 7.92
CA GLU A 107 -2.56 -13.07 9.31
C GLU A 107 -3.24 -11.77 9.73
N TYR A 108 -2.72 -10.65 9.24
CA TYR A 108 -3.35 -9.35 9.53
C TYR A 108 -4.78 -9.33 9.02
N ILE A 109 -4.98 -9.78 7.76
CA ILE A 109 -6.31 -9.78 7.17
C ILE A 109 -7.25 -10.68 7.97
N LYS A 110 -6.78 -11.83 8.43
CA LYS A 110 -7.62 -12.72 9.22
C LYS A 110 -8.11 -12.05 10.50
N LEU A 111 -7.26 -11.22 11.10
CA LEU A 111 -7.63 -10.53 12.32
C LEU A 111 -8.59 -9.38 12.06
N MET A 112 -8.48 -8.75 10.90
CA MET A 112 -9.26 -7.56 10.58
C MET A 112 -10.51 -7.83 9.78
N ILE A 113 -10.66 -9.05 9.28
CA ILE A 113 -11.85 -9.41 8.56
C ILE A 113 -13.02 -9.23 9.46
N CYS A 114 -14.10 -8.75 8.92
CA CYS A 114 -15.30 -8.58 9.65
C CYS A 114 -15.53 -9.80 10.46
N GLN A 115 -15.54 -9.66 11.72
CA GLN A 115 -15.87 -10.73 12.59
C GLN A 115 -17.34 -10.96 12.40
N PRO A 116 -17.72 -11.99 11.92
CA PRO A 116 -19.13 -12.24 11.67
C PRO A 116 -19.90 -12.22 12.93
N ASP A 117 -19.81 -12.05 13.37
CA ASP A 117 -20.39 -12.13 14.24
C ASP A 117 -20.46 -12.22 15.13
N ILE A 118 -20.45 -12.17 15.30
CA ILE A 118 -20.37 -12.20 16.12
C ILE A 118 -21.28 -12.27 16.65
N THR A 119 -21.86 -12.43 16.51
CA THR A 119 -22.61 -12.47 16.91
C THR A 119 -22.96 -12.77 17.31
#